data_701518048cbffb10ca8a23008104035d
#
_entry.id   701518048cbffb10ca8a23008104035d
#
_cell.length_a   1.000
_cell.length_b   1.000
_cell.length_c   1.000
_cell.angle_alpha   90.00
_cell.angle_beta   90.00
_cell.angle_gamma   90.00
#
_symmetry.space_group_name_H-M   'P 1'
#
loop_
_entity.id
_entity.type
_entity.pdbx_description
1 polymer ?
#
loop_
_entity_poly.entity_id
_entity_poly.type
_entity_poly.pdbx_seq_one_letter_code
_entity_poly.pdbx_strand_id
1 'polypeptide(L)'
;MYSASDYRGMARRALKNYWWLAVGVTLLASILGGTSSSFTPSFSLTVNGDDLTQYYPEALRHALQVFLPVSGVISLVQFVIGGSVSIGHNRFCLKLVDGEQAQFEDLFSGFDIFGNAFVLNLLITLKVIAWSLLFVIPGIVAAYRYSMATYIMAENPGMQATEAIERSKALMDGRKGDLFCLDLSFIGWALLATLTAGIGYLWLTP
;
A
#
# COMPACT_ATOMS: atom_id res chain seq x y z
N MET A 1 -21.30 -9.94 -13.77
CA MET A 1 -20.03 -9.21 -13.66
C MET A 1 -20.37 -7.84 -13.08
N TYR A 2 -19.90 -7.49 -11.91
CA TYR A 2 -20.20 -6.21 -11.29
C TYR A 2 -19.40 -5.11 -11.99
N SER A 3 -20.01 -3.94 -12.19
CA SER A 3 -19.32 -2.78 -12.76
C SER A 3 -18.53 -2.01 -11.69
N ALA A 4 -17.57 -1.19 -12.08
CA ALA A 4 -16.80 -0.35 -11.15
C ALA A 4 -17.71 0.60 -10.33
N SER A 5 -18.88 0.97 -10.87
CA SER A 5 -19.90 1.76 -10.15
C SER A 5 -20.55 0.97 -9.02
N ASP A 6 -20.76 -0.34 -9.20
CA ASP A 6 -21.38 -1.21 -8.20
C ASP A 6 -20.46 -1.41 -7.00
N TYR A 7 -19.15 -1.63 -7.24
CA TYR A 7 -18.15 -1.74 -6.18
C TYR A 7 -18.06 -0.46 -5.35
N ARG A 8 -18.05 0.72 -6.00
CA ARG A 8 -18.08 2.01 -5.29
C ARG A 8 -19.37 2.22 -4.50
N GLY A 9 -20.50 1.73 -5.01
CA GLY A 9 -21.79 1.78 -4.29
C GLY A 9 -21.78 0.90 -3.04
N MET A 10 -21.18 -0.29 -3.09
CA MET A 10 -21.03 -1.18 -1.93
C MET A 10 -20.10 -0.58 -0.88
N ALA A 11 -18.93 -0.07 -1.28
CA ALA A 11 -17.98 0.57 -0.38
C ALA A 11 -18.60 1.76 0.36
N ARG A 12 -19.34 2.65 -0.34
CA ARG A 12 -20.03 3.78 0.31
C ARG A 12 -21.07 3.34 1.33
N ARG A 13 -21.77 2.23 1.12
CA ARG A 13 -22.74 1.70 2.08
C ARG A 13 -22.05 1.14 3.34
N ALA A 14 -20.95 0.43 3.17
CA ALA A 14 -20.16 -0.11 4.28
C ALA A 14 -19.58 1.01 5.15
N LEU A 15 -19.09 2.09 4.53
CA LEU A 15 -18.46 3.22 5.22
C LEU A 15 -19.45 4.19 5.90
N LYS A 16 -20.74 4.15 5.59
CA LYS A 16 -21.70 5.19 5.97
C LYS A 16 -21.72 5.52 7.47
N ASN A 17 -21.57 4.52 8.33
CA ASN A 17 -21.62 4.71 9.79
C ASN A 17 -20.23 4.87 10.44
N TYR A 18 -19.16 4.48 9.75
CA TYR A 18 -17.79 4.40 10.27
C TYR A 18 -16.82 5.33 9.54
N TRP A 19 -17.35 6.32 8.81
CA TRP A 19 -16.55 7.20 7.94
C TRP A 19 -15.35 7.84 8.63
N TRP A 20 -15.58 8.52 9.77
CA TRP A 20 -14.51 9.20 10.50
C TRP A 20 -13.48 8.23 11.08
N LEU A 21 -13.94 7.06 11.52
CA LEU A 21 -13.07 6.01 12.03
C LEU A 21 -12.21 5.44 10.90
N ALA A 22 -12.79 5.18 9.73
CA ALA A 22 -12.07 4.70 8.56
C ALA A 22 -11.02 5.72 8.08
N VAL A 23 -11.37 7.01 8.02
CA VAL A 23 -10.42 8.10 7.69
C VAL A 23 -9.26 8.13 8.70
N GLY A 24 -9.55 8.06 10.00
CA GLY A 24 -8.52 8.07 11.05
C GLY A 24 -7.58 6.88 10.96
N VAL A 25 -8.13 5.67 10.79
CA VAL A 25 -7.36 4.42 10.64
C VAL A 25 -6.49 4.45 9.39
N THR A 26 -7.05 4.89 8.25
CA THR A 26 -6.31 4.95 6.98
C THR A 26 -5.20 6.00 7.04
N LEU A 27 -5.45 7.15 7.66
CA LEU A 27 -4.44 8.19 7.84
C LEU A 27 -3.29 7.69 8.72
N LEU A 28 -3.60 7.02 9.82
CA LEU A 28 -2.58 6.44 10.69
C LEU A 28 -1.81 5.32 9.97
N ALA A 29 -2.51 4.44 9.26
CA ALA A 29 -1.89 3.39 8.46
C ALA A 29 -0.94 3.98 7.40
N SER A 30 -1.32 5.09 6.76
CA SER A 30 -0.47 5.79 5.79
C SER A 30 0.81 6.33 6.41
N ILE A 31 0.72 6.92 7.59
CA ILE A 31 1.89 7.44 8.34
C ILE A 31 2.82 6.28 8.74
N LEU A 32 2.26 5.14 9.14
CA LEU A 32 3.01 3.95 9.54
C LEU A 32 3.49 3.09 8.36
N GLY A 33 3.15 3.46 7.10
CA GLY A 33 3.59 2.75 5.90
C GLY A 33 2.72 1.55 5.53
N GLY A 34 1.57 1.36 6.16
CA GLY A 34 0.68 0.20 5.93
C GLY A 34 -0.18 0.30 4.68
N THR A 35 -0.42 1.48 4.13
CA THR A 35 -1.26 1.68 2.93
C THR A 35 -0.48 1.88 1.65
N SER A 36 0.80 2.21 1.74
CA SER A 36 1.68 2.35 0.60
C SER A 36 2.74 1.27 0.64
N SER A 37 2.56 0.22 -0.12
CA SER A 37 3.64 -0.67 -0.56
C SER A 37 4.57 0.04 -1.56
N SER A 38 4.53 1.36 -1.61
CA SER A 38 5.43 2.17 -2.41
C SER A 38 6.77 2.22 -1.71
N PHE A 39 7.57 1.18 -1.91
CA PHE A 39 9.01 1.35 -1.89
C PHE A 39 9.32 2.41 -2.97
N THR A 40 9.35 3.67 -2.59
CA THR A 40 9.97 4.71 -3.41
C THR A 40 11.47 4.59 -3.19
N PRO A 41 12.21 3.95 -4.11
CA PRO A 41 13.65 4.02 -4.05
C PRO A 41 14.01 5.50 -4.14
N SER A 42 14.79 5.99 -3.19
CA SER A 42 15.38 7.33 -3.25
C SER A 42 16.26 7.37 -4.47
N PHE A 43 15.74 7.90 -5.58
CA PHE A 43 16.50 8.11 -6.79
C PHE A 43 17.46 9.28 -6.52
N SER A 44 18.71 8.96 -6.28
CA SER A 44 19.78 9.97 -6.40
C SER A 44 19.98 10.24 -7.89
N LEU A 45 19.51 11.40 -8.36
CA LEU A 45 19.76 11.88 -9.72
C LEU A 45 21.22 12.32 -9.83
N THR A 46 22.10 11.35 -10.08
CA THR A 46 23.43 11.61 -10.61
C THR A 46 23.37 11.60 -12.13
N VAL A 47 23.38 12.77 -12.74
CA VAL A 47 23.50 12.92 -14.18
C VAL A 47 24.98 13.21 -14.50
N ASN A 48 25.62 12.34 -15.28
CA ASN A 48 27.02 12.48 -15.74
C ASN A 48 28.13 12.54 -14.66
N GLY A 49 27.91 11.95 -13.49
CA GLY A 49 28.93 11.94 -12.42
C GLY A 49 29.07 13.26 -11.66
N ASP A 50 28.35 14.28 -12.04
CA ASP A 50 28.29 15.55 -11.33
C ASP A 50 27.16 15.52 -10.30
N ASP A 51 27.50 15.87 -9.07
CA ASP A 51 26.57 15.95 -7.96
C ASP A 51 25.70 17.20 -8.15
N LEU A 52 24.47 17.02 -8.66
CA LEU A 52 23.55 18.14 -8.90
C LEU A 52 23.28 18.99 -7.65
N THR A 53 23.63 18.47 -6.47
CA THR A 53 23.53 19.22 -5.22
C THR A 53 24.43 20.48 -5.22
N GLN A 54 25.46 20.56 -6.11
CA GLN A 54 26.34 21.66 -6.20
C GLN A 54 25.67 22.93 -6.77
N TYR A 55 24.56 22.76 -7.49
CA TYR A 55 23.81 23.89 -8.10
C TYR A 55 22.75 24.48 -7.17
N TYR A 56 22.52 23.88 -6.00
CA TYR A 56 21.52 24.38 -5.04
C TYR A 56 22.12 25.35 -4.03
N PRO A 57 21.35 26.36 -3.57
CA PRO A 57 21.75 27.25 -2.48
C PRO A 57 22.23 26.48 -1.25
N GLU A 58 23.20 26.98 -0.51
CA GLU A 58 23.79 26.30 0.66
C GLU A 58 22.74 25.85 1.68
N ALA A 59 21.72 26.66 1.93
CA ALA A 59 20.62 26.34 2.83
C ALA A 59 19.85 25.07 2.39
N LEU A 60 19.64 24.91 1.07
CA LEU A 60 18.96 23.74 0.52
C LEU A 60 19.85 22.48 0.56
N ARG A 61 21.15 22.66 0.35
CA ARG A 61 22.16 21.58 0.51
C ARG A 61 22.16 21.01 1.93
N HIS A 62 22.26 21.89 2.93
CA HIS A 62 22.22 21.46 4.33
C HIS A 62 20.89 20.79 4.67
N ALA A 63 19.77 21.34 4.20
CA ALA A 63 18.47 20.72 4.37
C ALA A 63 18.41 19.31 3.76
N LEU A 64 18.91 19.12 2.53
CA LEU A 64 18.95 17.83 1.86
C LEU A 64 19.90 16.83 2.55
N GLN A 65 21.08 17.29 3.02
CA GLN A 65 22.03 16.43 3.73
C GLN A 65 21.47 15.86 5.04
N VAL A 66 20.59 16.59 5.72
CA VAL A 66 19.92 16.12 6.93
C VAL A 66 18.67 15.32 6.57
N PHE A 67 17.88 15.77 5.61
CA PHE A 67 16.59 15.17 5.25
C PHE A 67 16.75 13.79 4.60
N LEU A 68 17.76 13.58 3.74
CA LEU A 68 17.97 12.31 3.04
C LEU A 68 18.27 11.13 3.99
N PRO A 69 19.23 11.21 4.93
CA PRO A 69 19.47 10.10 5.85
C PRO A 69 18.30 9.88 6.81
N VAL A 70 17.65 10.96 7.28
CA VAL A 70 16.46 10.84 8.14
C VAL A 70 15.30 10.15 7.42
N SER A 71 15.03 10.55 6.17
CA SER A 71 14.00 9.90 5.36
C SER A 71 14.32 8.44 5.07
N GLY A 72 15.60 8.10 4.87
CA GLY A 72 16.06 6.72 4.70
C GLY A 72 15.77 5.84 5.93
N VAL A 73 16.08 6.35 7.12
CA VAL A 73 15.77 5.63 8.37
C VAL A 73 14.26 5.46 8.56
N ILE A 74 13.49 6.52 8.32
CA ILE A 74 12.02 6.45 8.40
C ILE A 74 11.48 5.41 7.41
N SER A 75 11.98 5.39 6.16
CA SER A 75 11.55 4.41 5.14
C SER A 75 11.88 2.98 5.54
N LEU A 76 13.04 2.74 6.17
CA LEU A 76 13.39 1.42 6.69
C LEU A 76 12.43 0.98 7.82
N VAL A 77 12.13 1.87 8.75
CA VAL A 77 11.18 1.59 9.84
C VAL A 77 9.80 1.31 9.26
N GLN A 78 9.34 2.13 8.33
CA GLN A 78 8.05 1.92 7.64
C GLN A 78 8.02 0.60 6.86
N PHE A 79 9.11 0.20 6.22
CA PHE A 79 9.18 -1.08 5.52
C PHE A 79 9.05 -2.27 6.48
N VAL A 80 9.69 -2.20 7.65
CA VAL A 80 9.65 -3.26 8.66
C VAL A 80 8.27 -3.38 9.30
N ILE A 81 7.68 -2.24 9.67
CA ILE A 81 6.38 -2.19 10.36
C ILE A 81 5.21 -2.27 9.39
N GLY A 82 5.39 -1.74 8.18
CA GLY A 82 4.33 -1.56 7.18
C GLY A 82 3.60 -2.85 6.81
N GLY A 83 4.30 -3.99 6.78
CA GLY A 83 3.67 -5.29 6.54
C GLY A 83 2.61 -5.64 7.58
N SER A 84 2.92 -5.45 8.86
CA SER A 84 1.98 -5.72 9.96
C SER A 84 0.82 -4.73 9.97
N VAL A 85 1.11 -3.44 9.79
CA VAL A 85 0.08 -2.39 9.71
C VAL A 85 -0.85 -2.61 8.51
N SER A 86 -0.30 -3.04 7.36
CA SER A 86 -1.09 -3.37 6.16
C SER A 86 -2.08 -4.51 6.43
N ILE A 87 -1.66 -5.56 7.12
CA ILE A 87 -2.54 -6.68 7.49
C ILE A 87 -3.61 -6.22 8.48
N GLY A 88 -3.25 -5.42 9.49
CA GLY A 88 -4.21 -4.83 10.42
C GLY A 88 -5.24 -3.95 9.72
N HIS A 89 -4.79 -3.10 8.80
CA HIS A 89 -5.68 -2.26 7.98
C HIS A 89 -6.62 -3.10 7.12
N ASN A 90 -6.12 -4.18 6.49
CA ASN A 90 -6.94 -5.08 5.70
C ASN A 90 -8.00 -5.80 6.55
N ARG A 91 -7.65 -6.22 7.79
CA ARG A 91 -8.63 -6.77 8.76
C ARG A 91 -9.72 -5.77 9.10
N PHE A 92 -9.31 -4.52 9.37
CA PHE A 92 -10.26 -3.44 9.63
C PHE A 92 -11.22 -3.27 8.45
N CYS A 93 -10.72 -3.25 7.22
CA CYS A 93 -11.54 -3.13 6.01
C CYS A 93 -12.49 -4.33 5.82
N LEU A 94 -12.00 -5.56 6.07
CA LEU A 94 -12.83 -6.78 5.98
C LEU A 94 -13.98 -6.73 6.98
N LYS A 95 -13.72 -6.42 8.25
CA LYS A 95 -14.77 -6.26 9.27
C LYS A 95 -15.81 -5.22 8.87
N LEU A 96 -15.38 -4.13 8.26
CA LEU A 96 -16.28 -3.09 7.77
C LEU A 96 -17.22 -3.60 6.67
N VAL A 97 -16.71 -4.42 5.76
CA VAL A 97 -17.47 -5.01 4.66
C VAL A 97 -18.45 -6.07 5.18
N ASP A 98 -18.04 -6.87 6.17
CA ASP A 98 -18.85 -7.91 6.79
C ASP A 98 -19.90 -7.33 7.75
N GLY A 99 -19.88 -6.01 8.01
CA GLY A 99 -20.82 -5.34 8.90
C GLY A 99 -20.54 -5.57 10.40
N GLU A 100 -19.35 -6.04 10.71
CA GLU A 100 -18.87 -6.20 12.09
C GLU A 100 -18.45 -4.87 12.70
N GLN A 101 -18.29 -4.84 14.04
CA GLN A 101 -17.78 -3.66 14.74
C GLN A 101 -16.28 -3.53 14.52
N ALA A 102 -15.89 -2.73 13.53
CA ALA A 102 -14.50 -2.39 13.29
C ALA A 102 -14.01 -1.38 14.35
N GLN A 103 -12.88 -1.66 14.97
CA GLN A 103 -12.27 -0.85 16.03
C GLN A 103 -10.88 -0.36 15.60
N PHE A 104 -10.45 0.74 16.22
CA PHE A 104 -9.13 1.31 15.95
C PHE A 104 -7.99 0.34 16.30
N GLU A 105 -8.22 -0.53 17.27
CA GLU A 105 -7.29 -1.57 17.73
C GLU A 105 -7.01 -2.62 16.65
N ASP A 106 -7.95 -2.84 15.72
CA ASP A 106 -7.78 -3.80 14.62
C ASP A 106 -6.58 -3.46 13.74
N LEU A 107 -6.19 -2.18 13.65
CA LEU A 107 -5.01 -1.74 12.92
C LEU A 107 -3.73 -2.39 13.48
N PHE A 108 -3.67 -2.58 14.79
CA PHE A 108 -2.52 -3.16 15.47
C PHE A 108 -2.57 -4.67 15.58
N SER A 109 -3.69 -5.29 15.23
CA SER A 109 -3.86 -6.75 15.27
C SER A 109 -2.90 -7.52 14.35
N GLY A 110 -2.32 -6.85 13.33
CA GLY A 110 -1.29 -7.44 12.47
C GLY A 110 0.06 -7.64 13.16
N PHE A 111 0.28 -7.00 14.32
CA PHE A 111 1.51 -7.20 15.10
C PHE A 111 1.55 -8.55 15.81
N ASP A 112 0.41 -9.20 16.04
CA ASP A 112 0.34 -10.56 16.60
C ASP A 112 1.06 -11.58 15.71
N ILE A 113 1.10 -11.32 14.40
CA ILE A 113 1.75 -12.16 13.39
C ILE A 113 2.92 -11.45 12.69
N PHE A 114 3.61 -10.55 13.42
CA PHE A 114 4.66 -9.69 12.88
C PHE A 114 5.69 -10.45 12.03
N GLY A 115 6.18 -11.60 12.49
CA GLY A 115 7.16 -12.39 11.76
C GLY A 115 6.66 -12.83 10.38
N ASN A 116 5.47 -13.38 10.31
CA ASN A 116 4.87 -13.83 9.05
C ASN A 116 4.50 -12.64 8.15
N ALA A 117 4.02 -11.54 8.73
CA ALA A 117 3.70 -10.30 8.02
C ALA A 117 4.95 -9.69 7.37
N PHE A 118 6.05 -9.63 8.10
CA PHE A 118 7.34 -9.14 7.60
C PHE A 118 7.87 -10.02 6.47
N VAL A 119 7.88 -11.35 6.67
CA VAL A 119 8.32 -12.30 5.63
C VAL A 119 7.44 -12.19 4.38
N LEU A 120 6.12 -12.06 4.54
CA LEU A 120 5.21 -11.86 3.41
C LEU A 120 5.58 -10.59 2.62
N ASN A 121 5.70 -9.46 3.31
CA ASN A 121 6.03 -8.18 2.68
C ASN A 121 7.39 -8.23 1.96
N LEU A 122 8.40 -8.83 2.60
CA LEU A 122 9.72 -9.02 2.03
C LEU A 122 9.68 -9.90 0.77
N LEU A 123 8.97 -11.03 0.82
CA LEU A 123 8.86 -11.94 -0.32
C LEU A 123 8.12 -11.31 -1.50
N ILE A 124 7.03 -10.59 -1.24
CA ILE A 124 6.28 -9.88 -2.29
C ILE A 124 7.18 -8.83 -2.93
N THR A 125 7.82 -7.99 -2.12
CA THR A 125 8.72 -6.93 -2.59
C THR A 125 9.87 -7.51 -3.42
N LEU A 126 10.53 -8.55 -2.95
CA LEU A 126 11.63 -9.19 -3.67
C LEU A 126 11.18 -9.78 -5.01
N LYS A 127 10.01 -10.45 -5.04
CA LYS A 127 9.45 -11.00 -6.27
C LYS A 127 9.05 -9.92 -7.26
N VAL A 128 8.42 -8.84 -6.79
CA VAL A 128 8.02 -7.71 -7.66
C VAL A 128 9.26 -7.01 -8.22
N ILE A 129 10.29 -6.76 -7.40
CA ILE A 129 11.56 -6.17 -7.85
C ILE A 129 12.23 -7.07 -8.90
N ALA A 130 12.32 -8.38 -8.65
CA ALA A 130 12.92 -9.32 -9.59
C ALA A 130 12.23 -9.30 -10.98
N TRP A 131 10.90 -9.26 -10.99
CA TRP A 131 10.13 -9.14 -12.23
C TRP A 131 10.26 -7.75 -12.87
N SER A 132 10.32 -6.69 -12.07
CA SER A 132 10.49 -5.30 -12.56
C SER A 132 11.87 -5.06 -13.15
N LEU A 133 12.88 -5.76 -12.63
CA LEU A 133 14.25 -5.70 -13.17
C LEU A 133 14.33 -6.32 -14.57
N LEU A 134 13.52 -7.34 -14.82
CA LEU A 134 13.47 -7.99 -16.14
C LEU A 134 12.77 -7.06 -17.15
N PHE A 135 11.57 -6.59 -16.83
CA PHE A 135 10.80 -5.57 -17.57
C PHE A 135 9.74 -4.94 -16.66
N VAL A 136 9.43 -3.67 -16.89
CA VAL A 136 8.42 -2.93 -16.12
C VAL A 136 7.03 -3.58 -16.20
N ILE A 137 6.61 -4.03 -17.39
CA ILE A 137 5.29 -4.64 -17.60
C ILE A 137 5.10 -5.92 -16.75
N PRO A 138 5.99 -6.93 -16.78
CA PRO A 138 5.83 -8.11 -15.92
C PRO A 138 5.95 -7.77 -14.42
N GLY A 139 6.67 -6.70 -14.04
CA GLY A 139 6.66 -6.19 -12.66
C GLY A 139 5.28 -5.74 -12.21
N ILE A 140 4.58 -4.96 -13.04
CA ILE A 140 3.20 -4.53 -12.77
C ILE A 140 2.26 -5.76 -12.67
N VAL A 141 2.36 -6.70 -13.61
CA VAL A 141 1.55 -7.93 -13.58
C VAL A 141 1.82 -8.75 -12.31
N ALA A 142 3.08 -8.80 -11.87
CA ALA A 142 3.46 -9.48 -10.62
C ALA A 142 2.85 -8.78 -9.39
N ALA A 143 2.86 -7.44 -9.34
CA ALA A 143 2.23 -6.68 -8.27
C ALA A 143 0.74 -7.01 -8.14
N TYR A 144 -0.01 -7.01 -9.23
CA TYR A 144 -1.42 -7.45 -9.23
C TYR A 144 -1.60 -8.91 -8.83
N ARG A 145 -0.67 -9.79 -9.21
CA ARG A 145 -0.74 -11.21 -8.86
C ARG A 145 -0.59 -11.48 -7.37
N TYR A 146 0.13 -10.61 -6.66
CA TYR A 146 0.39 -10.74 -5.22
C TYR A 146 -0.47 -9.81 -4.36
N SER A 147 -1.31 -8.96 -4.95
CA SER A 147 -2.09 -7.94 -4.24
C SER A 147 -3.03 -8.49 -3.17
N MET A 148 -3.58 -9.69 -3.38
CA MET A 148 -4.51 -10.33 -2.43
C MET A 148 -3.81 -11.07 -1.29
N ALA A 149 -2.48 -11.23 -1.32
CA ALA A 149 -1.77 -12.02 -0.31
C ALA A 149 -1.89 -11.44 1.10
N THR A 150 -1.88 -10.12 1.25
CA THR A 150 -2.04 -9.44 2.53
C THR A 150 -3.46 -9.59 3.09
N TYR A 151 -4.49 -9.59 2.23
CA TYR A 151 -5.89 -9.85 2.63
C TYR A 151 -6.08 -11.30 3.08
N ILE A 152 -5.52 -12.26 2.33
CA ILE A 152 -5.58 -13.70 2.68
C ILE A 152 -4.92 -13.95 4.03
N MET A 153 -3.79 -13.30 4.31
CA MET A 153 -3.13 -13.41 5.61
C MET A 153 -3.91 -12.70 6.71
N ALA A 154 -4.62 -11.61 6.40
CA ALA A 154 -5.48 -10.92 7.34
C ALA A 154 -6.66 -11.81 7.80
N GLU A 155 -7.26 -12.58 6.88
CA GLU A 155 -8.32 -13.55 7.20
C GLU A 155 -7.78 -14.79 7.94
N ASN A 156 -6.55 -15.22 7.61
CA ASN A 156 -5.95 -16.45 8.13
C ASN A 156 -4.60 -16.19 8.78
N PRO A 157 -4.56 -15.71 10.03
CA PRO A 157 -3.32 -15.31 10.73
C PRO A 157 -2.29 -16.41 10.92
N GLY A 158 -2.75 -17.68 10.98
CA GLY A 158 -1.89 -18.86 11.13
C GLY A 158 -1.22 -19.34 9.84
N MET A 159 -1.55 -18.73 8.70
CA MET A 159 -1.04 -19.14 7.39
C MET A 159 0.42 -18.69 7.19
N GLN A 160 1.20 -19.53 6.50
CA GLN A 160 2.54 -19.15 6.11
C GLN A 160 2.54 -18.15 4.95
N ALA A 161 3.55 -17.26 4.93
CA ALA A 161 3.71 -16.23 3.89
C ALA A 161 3.73 -16.80 2.46
N THR A 162 4.41 -17.93 2.27
CA THR A 162 4.48 -18.63 0.98
C THR A 162 3.12 -19.14 0.51
N GLU A 163 2.34 -19.69 1.42
CA GLU A 163 0.99 -20.21 1.15
C GLU A 163 0.02 -19.05 0.78
N ALA A 164 0.09 -17.93 1.50
CA ALA A 164 -0.70 -16.74 1.19
C ALA A 164 -0.40 -16.22 -0.23
N ILE A 165 0.88 -16.22 -0.64
CA ILE A 165 1.30 -15.84 -1.99
C ILE A 165 0.74 -16.81 -3.04
N GLU A 166 0.80 -18.13 -2.81
CA GLU A 166 0.28 -19.12 -3.77
C GLU A 166 -1.25 -19.02 -3.91
N ARG A 167 -1.96 -18.83 -2.81
CA ARG A 167 -3.41 -18.59 -2.84
C ARG A 167 -3.76 -17.29 -3.57
N SER A 168 -2.97 -16.21 -3.35
CA SER A 168 -3.14 -14.95 -4.08
C SER A 168 -2.98 -15.14 -5.58
N LYS A 169 -1.97 -15.91 -6.03
CA LYS A 169 -1.77 -16.23 -7.44
C LYS A 169 -2.98 -16.95 -8.04
N ALA A 170 -3.50 -17.96 -7.34
CA ALA A 170 -4.65 -18.73 -7.80
C ALA A 170 -5.92 -17.86 -7.86
N LEU A 171 -6.14 -17.00 -6.86
CA LEU A 171 -7.30 -16.10 -6.81
C LEU A 171 -7.27 -15.05 -7.92
N MET A 172 -6.07 -14.54 -8.24
CA MET A 172 -5.88 -13.49 -9.25
C MET A 172 -5.72 -14.04 -10.68
N ASP A 173 -5.77 -15.36 -10.85
CA ASP A 173 -5.73 -15.92 -12.20
C ASP A 173 -7.03 -15.65 -12.94
N GLY A 174 -6.91 -15.06 -14.13
CA GLY A 174 -8.05 -14.56 -14.93
C GLY A 174 -8.69 -13.25 -14.45
N ARG A 175 -8.39 -12.75 -13.24
CA ARG A 175 -9.03 -11.54 -12.66
C ARG A 175 -8.14 -10.30 -12.61
N LYS A 176 -6.89 -10.41 -13.05
CA LYS A 176 -5.93 -9.28 -13.06
C LYS A 176 -6.44 -8.09 -13.89
N GLY A 177 -7.12 -8.37 -15.01
CA GLY A 177 -7.70 -7.35 -15.88
C GLY A 177 -8.83 -6.58 -15.20
N ASP A 178 -9.68 -7.25 -14.44
CA ASP A 178 -10.79 -6.62 -13.72
C ASP A 178 -10.27 -5.65 -12.65
N LEU A 179 -9.23 -6.06 -11.89
CA LEU A 179 -8.59 -5.21 -10.90
C LEU A 179 -7.87 -4.02 -11.57
N PHE A 180 -7.17 -4.26 -12.66
CA PHE A 180 -6.53 -3.19 -13.43
C PHE A 180 -7.55 -2.17 -13.97
N CYS A 181 -8.69 -2.64 -14.50
CA CYS A 181 -9.77 -1.74 -14.95
C CYS A 181 -10.40 -0.95 -13.79
N LEU A 182 -10.49 -1.56 -12.61
CA LEU A 182 -10.95 -0.89 -11.41
C LEU A 182 -9.98 0.25 -11.04
N ASP A 183 -8.68 -0.04 -10.95
CA ASP A 183 -7.65 0.96 -10.65
C ASP A 183 -7.63 2.09 -11.68
N LEU A 184 -7.73 1.74 -12.97
CA LEU A 184 -7.81 2.74 -14.04
C LEU A 184 -9.02 3.68 -13.87
N SER A 185 -10.15 3.14 -13.40
CA SER A 185 -11.34 3.94 -13.08
C SER A 185 -11.10 4.94 -11.93
N PHE A 186 -10.16 4.65 -11.02
CA PHE A 186 -9.80 5.56 -9.93
C PHE A 186 -8.76 6.62 -10.32
N ILE A 187 -8.02 6.45 -11.42
CA ILE A 187 -7.00 7.43 -11.87
C ILE A 187 -7.61 8.82 -12.07
N GLY A 188 -8.79 8.91 -12.68
CA GLY A 188 -9.49 10.18 -12.86
C GLY A 188 -9.79 10.89 -11.53
N TRP A 189 -10.20 10.14 -10.53
CA TRP A 189 -10.46 10.65 -9.18
C TRP A 189 -9.17 11.00 -8.44
N ALA A 190 -8.09 10.23 -8.64
CA ALA A 190 -6.78 10.53 -8.08
C ALA A 190 -6.21 11.84 -8.63
N LEU A 191 -6.38 12.10 -9.93
CA LEU A 191 -6.01 13.39 -10.55
C LEU A 191 -6.78 14.56 -9.93
N LEU A 192 -8.10 14.41 -9.75
CA LEU A 192 -8.91 15.41 -9.06
C LEU A 192 -8.48 15.62 -7.60
N ALA A 193 -8.15 14.54 -6.90
CA ALA A 193 -7.63 14.59 -5.53
C ALA A 193 -6.31 15.34 -5.43
N THR A 194 -5.42 15.18 -6.42
CA THR A 194 -4.16 15.91 -6.51
C THR A 194 -4.39 17.40 -6.72
N LEU A 195 -5.38 17.78 -7.54
CA LEU A 195 -5.74 19.19 -7.77
C LEU A 195 -6.22 19.90 -6.49
N THR A 196 -6.79 19.16 -5.55
CA THR A 196 -7.25 19.68 -4.25
C THR A 196 -6.15 19.67 -3.18
N ALA A 197 -4.88 19.78 -3.59
CA ALA A 197 -3.71 19.72 -2.70
C ALA A 197 -3.67 18.47 -1.80
N GLY A 198 -4.20 17.36 -2.28
CA GLY A 198 -4.19 16.08 -1.58
C GLY A 198 -5.36 15.85 -0.61
N ILE A 199 -6.18 16.86 -0.32
CA ILE A 199 -7.34 16.69 0.58
C ILE A 199 -8.32 15.65 0.03
N GLY A 200 -8.44 15.54 -1.30
CA GLY A 200 -9.29 14.56 -1.96
C GLY A 200 -8.89 13.10 -1.68
N TYR A 201 -7.63 12.82 -1.33
CA TYR A 201 -7.21 11.47 -0.96
C TYR A 201 -7.84 10.96 0.34
N LEU A 202 -8.21 11.84 1.27
CA LEU A 202 -8.95 11.45 2.48
C LEU A 202 -10.34 10.86 2.16
N TRP A 203 -10.86 11.12 0.96
CA TRP A 203 -12.14 10.60 0.46
C TRP A 203 -11.97 9.39 -0.45
N LEU A 204 -10.76 9.16 -0.95
CA LEU A 204 -10.47 8.11 -1.93
C LEU A 204 -9.91 6.84 -1.29
N THR A 205 -9.21 6.98 -0.17
CA THR A 205 -8.42 5.90 0.45
C THR A 205 -9.17 5.02 1.45
N PRO A 206 -10.22 5.45 2.16
CA PRO A 206 -11.00 4.53 3.01
C PRO A 206 -11.89 3.58 2.24
#